data_94d8d75013c6a2d2d0212b31718029f5
#
_entry.id   94d8d75013c6a2d2d0212b31718029f5
#
_cell.length_a   1.000
_cell.length_b   1.000
_cell.length_c   1.000
_cell.angle_alpha   90.00
_cell.angle_beta   90.00
_cell.angle_gamma   90.00
#
_symmetry.space_group_name_H-M   'P 1'
#
loop_
_entity.id
_entity.type
_entity.pdbx_description
1 polymer ?
#
loop_
_entity_poly.entity_id
_entity_poly.type
_entity_poly.pdbx_seq_one_letter_code
_entity_poly.pdbx_strand_id
1 'polypeptide(L)'
;VMITGDHVDTAFAIGKQLGIVNRPEQCLTGDAVARLDEESFLHKLDTVRVFARVSPEHKVRIVKGFKEKGNIVAMTGDGVNDAPSLKAADIGIAMGMTGTDVAKQASDIILTDDNFATIEKAIVEGRGVYENIKKSVIFLLSSNLGEIMTMFLAVLCGLASPLKSSHILWINLITDSLPALALGVDKNDSKSLMRCPPRKASESLFARGGIACTLFYGALITVIGLAAFLVLQAARFGDVVQTGRLLHGLAARGQVHLAVDESLVALARLLYP
;
A
#
# COMPACT_ATOMS: atom_id res chain seq x y z
N VAL A 1 14.90 -6.64 21.65
CA VAL A 1 15.96 -6.08 22.50
C VAL A 1 15.31 -5.55 23.77
N MET A 2 15.93 -5.78 24.92
CA MET A 2 15.49 -5.28 26.22
C MET A 2 16.42 -4.15 26.68
N ILE A 3 15.85 -3.04 27.12
CA ILE A 3 16.60 -1.86 27.62
C ILE A 3 16.04 -1.54 29.00
N THR A 4 16.90 -1.57 30.03
CA THR A 4 16.46 -1.37 31.42
C THR A 4 17.47 -0.55 32.23
N GLY A 5 16.97 0.12 33.27
CA GLY A 5 17.81 0.75 34.30
C GLY A 5 18.38 -0.22 35.34
N ASP A 6 17.90 -1.47 35.38
CA ASP A 6 18.28 -2.49 36.35
C ASP A 6 19.73 -2.96 36.22
N HIS A 7 20.20 -3.67 37.28
CA HIS A 7 21.49 -4.30 37.25
C HIS A 7 21.60 -5.37 36.17
N VAL A 8 22.82 -5.56 35.61
CA VAL A 8 23.04 -6.47 34.48
C VAL A 8 22.66 -7.93 34.81
N ASP A 9 22.89 -8.40 36.04
CA ASP A 9 22.54 -9.76 36.45
C ASP A 9 21.02 -9.97 36.50
N THR A 10 20.28 -8.98 37.00
CA THR A 10 18.81 -8.99 37.01
C THR A 10 18.28 -8.96 35.59
N ALA A 11 18.79 -8.06 34.75
CA ALA A 11 18.40 -7.91 33.36
C ALA A 11 18.71 -9.20 32.55
N PHE A 12 19.85 -9.84 32.81
CA PHE A 12 20.19 -11.12 32.20
C PHE A 12 19.24 -12.22 32.62
N ALA A 13 18.92 -12.34 33.93
CA ALA A 13 17.99 -13.35 34.45
C ALA A 13 16.61 -13.23 33.81
N ILE A 14 16.07 -12.01 33.77
CA ILE A 14 14.78 -11.70 33.15
C ILE A 14 14.83 -11.99 31.62
N GLY A 15 15.87 -11.49 30.95
CA GLY A 15 16.05 -11.69 29.51
C GLY A 15 16.18 -13.17 29.13
N LYS A 16 16.78 -13.98 30.00
CA LYS A 16 16.87 -15.44 29.83
C LYS A 16 15.51 -16.13 30.01
N GLN A 17 14.74 -15.72 31.01
CA GLN A 17 13.37 -16.24 31.19
C GLN A 17 12.46 -15.93 30.01
N LEU A 18 12.62 -14.74 29.40
CA LEU A 18 11.89 -14.31 28.24
C LEU A 18 12.43 -14.89 26.90
N GLY A 19 13.53 -15.63 26.94
CA GLY A 19 14.15 -16.17 25.73
C GLY A 19 14.85 -15.13 24.84
N ILE A 20 15.10 -13.94 25.36
CA ILE A 20 15.74 -12.82 24.62
C ILE A 20 17.27 -13.04 24.55
N VAL A 21 17.86 -13.59 25.60
CA VAL A 21 19.30 -13.86 25.71
C VAL A 21 19.56 -15.27 26.23
N ASN A 22 20.68 -15.84 25.79
CA ASN A 22 21.13 -17.16 26.24
C ASN A 22 22.52 -17.10 26.88
N ARG A 23 23.30 -16.05 26.62
CA ARG A 23 24.70 -15.88 27.07
C ARG A 23 24.92 -14.51 27.67
N PRO A 24 25.73 -14.39 28.71
CA PRO A 24 26.04 -13.09 29.34
C PRO A 24 26.66 -12.06 28.37
N GLU A 25 27.42 -12.52 27.37
CA GLU A 25 28.07 -11.65 26.38
C GLU A 25 27.06 -10.88 25.51
N GLN A 26 25.77 -11.29 25.51
CA GLN A 26 24.67 -10.61 24.84
C GLN A 26 24.08 -9.44 25.66
N CYS A 27 24.67 -9.19 26.86
CA CYS A 27 24.31 -8.08 27.72
C CYS A 27 25.37 -6.99 27.67
N LEU A 28 24.99 -5.72 27.61
CA LEU A 28 25.89 -4.57 27.65
C LEU A 28 25.38 -3.56 28.67
N THR A 29 26.30 -2.96 29.43
CA THR A 29 25.96 -1.90 30.39
C THR A 29 25.98 -0.53 29.73
N GLY A 30 25.23 0.44 30.29
CA GLY A 30 25.23 1.82 29.82
C GLY A 30 26.61 2.45 29.80
N ASP A 31 27.46 2.18 30.84
CA ASP A 31 28.84 2.65 30.87
C ASP A 31 29.68 2.08 29.69
N ALA A 32 29.45 0.82 29.36
CA ALA A 32 30.14 0.22 28.22
C ALA A 32 29.64 0.82 26.90
N VAL A 33 28.32 1.09 26.77
CA VAL A 33 27.77 1.82 25.61
C VAL A 33 28.43 3.19 25.47
N ALA A 34 28.62 3.93 26.57
CA ALA A 34 29.25 5.26 26.55
C ALA A 34 30.73 5.26 26.10
N ARG A 35 31.45 4.19 26.40
CA ARG A 35 32.90 4.09 26.11
C ARG A 35 33.24 3.60 24.71
N LEU A 36 32.30 2.94 24.04
CA LEU A 36 32.51 2.45 22.69
C LEU A 36 32.49 3.60 21.68
N ASP A 37 33.45 3.56 20.75
CA ASP A 37 33.40 4.35 19.52
C ASP A 37 32.23 3.92 18.64
N GLU A 38 31.88 4.73 17.66
CA GLU A 38 30.63 4.51 16.89
C GLU A 38 30.66 3.21 16.07
N GLU A 39 31.80 2.90 15.46
CA GLU A 39 31.96 1.68 14.66
C GLU A 39 31.84 0.41 15.50
N SER A 40 32.55 0.37 16.62
CA SER A 40 32.49 -0.75 17.58
C SER A 40 31.11 -0.89 18.20
N PHE A 41 30.44 0.23 18.48
CA PHE A 41 29.07 0.22 19.00
C PHE A 41 28.10 -0.38 17.99
N LEU A 42 28.12 0.08 16.75
CA LEU A 42 27.25 -0.46 15.69
C LEU A 42 27.49 -1.96 15.49
N HIS A 43 28.76 -2.40 15.56
CA HIS A 43 29.07 -3.83 15.45
C HIS A 43 28.49 -4.65 16.62
N LYS A 44 28.54 -4.10 17.85
CA LYS A 44 27.95 -4.73 19.03
C LYS A 44 26.43 -4.88 18.97
N LEU A 45 25.72 -3.97 18.32
CA LEU A 45 24.27 -4.07 18.16
C LEU A 45 23.80 -5.35 17.47
N ASP A 46 24.63 -6.02 16.68
CA ASP A 46 24.30 -7.30 16.04
C ASP A 46 24.16 -8.46 17.04
N THR A 47 24.94 -8.41 18.11
CA THR A 47 25.05 -9.51 19.08
C THR A 47 24.35 -9.22 20.40
N VAL A 48 24.32 -7.96 20.83
CA VAL A 48 23.72 -7.54 22.11
C VAL A 48 22.19 -7.55 22.00
N ARG A 49 21.56 -8.11 23.03
CA ARG A 49 20.09 -8.21 23.13
C ARG A 49 19.54 -7.56 24.40
N VAL A 50 20.38 -7.31 25.41
CA VAL A 50 19.99 -6.67 26.66
C VAL A 50 20.95 -5.54 26.97
N PHE A 51 20.41 -4.36 27.23
CA PHE A 51 21.13 -3.19 27.69
C PHE A 51 20.68 -2.87 29.12
N ALA A 52 21.62 -2.92 30.07
CA ALA A 52 21.37 -2.76 31.49
C ALA A 52 21.99 -1.46 32.01
N ARG A 53 21.47 -0.88 33.07
CA ARG A 53 21.93 0.40 33.67
C ARG A 53 22.05 1.53 32.63
N VAL A 54 21.08 1.67 31.77
CA VAL A 54 21.09 2.68 30.71
C VAL A 54 20.45 3.99 31.18
N SER A 55 21.15 5.11 30.91
CA SER A 55 20.59 6.45 31.04
C SER A 55 19.67 6.79 29.86
N PRO A 56 18.84 7.85 29.96
CA PRO A 56 18.01 8.32 28.84
C PRO A 56 18.83 8.59 27.56
N GLU A 57 20.04 9.16 27.70
CA GLU A 57 20.92 9.44 26.56
C GLU A 57 21.39 8.15 25.87
N HIS A 58 21.72 7.13 26.67
CA HIS A 58 22.09 5.82 26.13
C HIS A 58 20.92 5.18 25.37
N LYS A 59 19.67 5.33 25.86
CA LYS A 59 18.48 4.83 25.15
C LYS A 59 18.36 5.46 23.77
N VAL A 60 18.53 6.78 23.68
CA VAL A 60 18.50 7.51 22.38
C VAL A 60 19.63 7.02 21.46
N ARG A 61 20.85 6.82 21.98
CA ARG A 61 21.98 6.31 21.19
C ARG A 61 21.71 4.92 20.64
N ILE A 62 21.14 4.02 21.46
CA ILE A 62 20.77 2.66 21.05
C ILE A 62 19.73 2.70 19.93
N VAL A 63 18.68 3.49 20.08
CA VAL A 63 17.63 3.66 19.05
C VAL A 63 18.23 4.17 17.75
N LYS A 64 19.05 5.23 17.80
CA LYS A 64 19.72 5.77 16.60
C LYS A 64 20.63 4.75 15.93
N GLY A 65 21.44 4.03 16.69
CA GLY A 65 22.32 3.00 16.15
C GLY A 65 21.57 1.88 15.41
N PHE A 66 20.43 1.44 15.93
CA PHE A 66 19.59 0.48 15.19
C PHE A 66 19.00 1.09 13.92
N LYS A 67 18.63 2.37 13.92
CA LYS A 67 18.13 3.07 12.71
C LYS A 67 19.23 3.23 11.66
N GLU A 68 20.45 3.58 12.05
CA GLU A 68 21.60 3.67 11.15
C GLU A 68 21.91 2.35 10.45
N LYS A 69 21.67 1.23 11.14
CA LYS A 69 21.74 -0.11 10.53
C LYS A 69 20.59 -0.44 9.58
N GLY A 70 19.68 0.49 9.34
CA GLY A 70 18.54 0.32 8.44
C GLY A 70 17.39 -0.47 9.04
N ASN A 71 17.33 -0.63 10.38
CA ASN A 71 16.18 -1.23 11.05
C ASN A 71 15.07 -0.19 11.24
N ILE A 72 13.83 -0.64 11.23
CA ILE A 72 12.69 0.13 11.73
C ILE A 72 12.56 -0.17 13.22
N VAL A 73 12.66 0.86 14.05
CA VAL A 73 12.74 0.74 15.51
C VAL A 73 11.43 1.18 16.14
N ALA A 74 10.77 0.26 16.82
CA ALA A 74 9.69 0.57 17.77
C ALA A 74 10.28 0.63 19.17
N MET A 75 10.05 1.70 19.91
CA MET A 75 10.48 1.89 21.29
C MET A 75 9.29 1.95 22.22
N THR A 76 9.31 1.16 23.29
CA THR A 76 8.29 1.22 24.35
C THR A 76 8.84 1.91 25.57
N GLY A 77 7.99 2.70 26.26
CA GLY A 77 8.36 3.37 27.51
C GLY A 77 7.15 3.86 28.29
N ASP A 78 7.32 4.08 29.58
CA ASP A 78 6.28 4.51 30.51
C ASP A 78 6.65 5.80 31.26
N GLY A 79 7.94 6.16 31.30
CA GLY A 79 8.45 7.26 32.09
C GLY A 79 8.85 8.51 31.31
N VAL A 80 9.02 9.60 32.04
CA VAL A 80 9.54 10.88 31.51
C VAL A 80 10.93 10.67 30.88
N ASN A 81 11.73 9.77 31.44
CA ASN A 81 13.07 9.44 30.96
C ASN A 81 13.08 8.72 29.60
N ASP A 82 11.94 8.16 29.20
CA ASP A 82 11.78 7.46 27.93
C ASP A 82 11.36 8.38 26.77
N ALA A 83 10.79 9.54 27.10
CA ALA A 83 10.25 10.47 26.12
C ALA A 83 11.26 10.83 24.99
N PRO A 84 12.55 11.12 25.25
CA PRO A 84 13.51 11.38 24.18
C PRO A 84 13.74 10.18 23.26
N SER A 85 13.75 8.95 23.80
CA SER A 85 13.95 7.73 23.01
C SER A 85 12.68 7.29 22.26
N LEU A 86 11.50 7.51 22.85
CA LEU A 86 10.21 7.34 22.16
C LEU A 86 10.13 8.22 20.91
N LYS A 87 10.51 9.50 21.06
CA LYS A 87 10.51 10.47 19.95
C LYS A 87 11.60 10.20 18.90
N ALA A 88 12.73 9.57 19.30
CA ALA A 88 13.82 9.22 18.38
C ALA A 88 13.53 7.96 17.57
N ALA A 89 12.66 7.08 18.02
CA ALA A 89 12.25 5.86 17.34
C ALA A 89 11.48 6.16 16.06
N ASP A 90 11.25 5.15 15.21
CA ASP A 90 10.32 5.25 14.09
C ASP A 90 8.87 5.14 14.56
N ILE A 91 8.65 4.42 15.65
CA ILE A 91 7.36 4.29 16.32
C ILE A 91 7.59 4.31 17.84
N GLY A 92 7.18 5.39 18.50
CA GLY A 92 7.14 5.50 19.96
C GLY A 92 5.85 4.89 20.49
N ILE A 93 5.93 4.03 21.51
CA ILE A 93 4.78 3.36 22.13
C ILE A 93 4.80 3.63 23.62
N ALA A 94 3.78 4.34 24.14
CA ALA A 94 3.63 4.58 25.57
C ALA A 94 2.60 3.65 26.21
N MET A 95 2.81 3.36 27.49
CA MET A 95 1.82 2.68 28.33
C MET A 95 0.65 3.62 28.64
N GLY A 96 -0.58 3.14 28.51
CA GLY A 96 -1.78 3.95 28.70
C GLY A 96 -2.21 4.07 30.15
N MET A 97 -2.08 2.98 30.92
CA MET A 97 -2.49 2.96 32.34
C MET A 97 -1.36 3.44 33.25
N THR A 98 -0.15 2.91 33.06
CA THR A 98 1.03 3.20 33.91
C THR A 98 1.89 4.34 33.38
N GLY A 99 1.76 4.68 32.09
CA GLY A 99 2.59 5.70 31.43
C GLY A 99 2.29 7.11 31.88
N THR A 100 3.34 7.93 32.02
CA THR A 100 3.24 9.36 32.31
C THR A 100 2.70 10.13 31.11
N ASP A 101 2.09 11.29 31.35
CA ASP A 101 1.57 12.16 30.28
C ASP A 101 2.69 12.60 29.30
N VAL A 102 3.91 12.77 29.83
CA VAL A 102 5.08 13.13 29.01
C VAL A 102 5.43 12.01 28.03
N ALA A 103 5.43 10.74 28.50
CA ALA A 103 5.66 9.59 27.64
C ALA A 103 4.55 9.47 26.58
N LYS A 104 3.28 9.65 26.98
CA LYS A 104 2.14 9.61 26.06
C LYS A 104 2.20 10.69 24.99
N GLN A 105 2.59 11.92 25.35
CA GLN A 105 2.75 13.02 24.39
C GLN A 105 3.96 12.84 23.44
N ALA A 106 4.98 12.08 23.86
CA ALA A 106 6.15 11.79 23.05
C ALA A 106 5.99 10.56 22.15
N SER A 107 4.91 9.80 22.29
CA SER A 107 4.66 8.55 21.58
C SER A 107 3.69 8.72 20.41
N ASP A 108 3.78 7.81 19.43
CA ASP A 108 2.87 7.70 18.28
C ASP A 108 1.67 6.80 18.60
N ILE A 109 1.86 5.84 19.51
CA ILE A 109 0.85 4.85 19.91
C ILE A 109 0.77 4.81 21.43
N ILE A 110 -0.46 4.70 21.96
CA ILE A 110 -0.72 4.51 23.38
C ILE A 110 -1.42 3.16 23.56
N LEU A 111 -0.81 2.27 24.35
CA LEU A 111 -1.39 0.98 24.73
C LEU A 111 -2.38 1.15 25.86
N THR A 112 -3.66 1.12 25.57
CA THR A 112 -4.72 1.32 26.57
C THR A 112 -4.82 0.21 27.61
N ASP A 113 -4.33 -0.98 27.28
CA ASP A 113 -4.36 -2.19 28.13
C ASP A 113 -2.99 -2.53 28.75
N ASP A 114 -1.96 -1.72 28.51
CA ASP A 114 -0.56 -1.93 28.91
C ASP A 114 -0.03 -3.35 28.58
N ASN A 115 -0.60 -4.00 27.55
CA ASN A 115 -0.26 -5.36 27.19
C ASN A 115 0.64 -5.42 25.96
N PHE A 116 1.87 -5.92 26.13
CA PHE A 116 2.82 -6.09 25.02
C PHE A 116 2.30 -7.00 23.90
N ALA A 117 1.42 -7.96 24.17
CA ALA A 117 0.83 -8.79 23.12
C ALA A 117 -0.04 -7.98 22.14
N THR A 118 -0.54 -6.83 22.56
CA THR A 118 -1.28 -5.91 21.69
C THR A 118 -0.39 -5.24 20.68
N ILE A 119 0.91 -5.08 20.96
CA ILE A 119 1.91 -4.57 19.99
C ILE A 119 2.04 -5.55 18.82
N GLU A 120 2.11 -6.86 19.08
CA GLU A 120 2.16 -7.87 18.02
C GLU A 120 0.93 -7.78 17.12
N LYS A 121 -0.27 -7.69 17.71
CA LYS A 121 -1.50 -7.51 16.94
C LYS A 121 -1.47 -6.23 16.10
N ALA A 122 -1.01 -5.12 16.67
CA ALA A 122 -0.89 -3.85 15.96
C ALA A 122 0.08 -3.95 14.77
N ILE A 123 1.20 -4.69 14.91
CA ILE A 123 2.13 -4.93 13.80
C ILE A 123 1.46 -5.76 12.68
N VAL A 124 0.72 -6.79 13.04
CA VAL A 124 -0.03 -7.63 12.09
C VAL A 124 -1.04 -6.79 11.32
N GLU A 125 -1.86 -6.01 12.02
CA GLU A 125 -2.86 -5.14 11.40
C GLU A 125 -2.21 -4.05 10.55
N GLY A 126 -1.15 -3.39 11.02
CA GLY A 126 -0.43 -2.39 10.25
C GLY A 126 0.17 -2.95 8.95
N ARG A 127 0.72 -4.16 8.98
CA ARG A 127 1.17 -4.86 7.76
C ARG A 127 0.00 -5.18 6.82
N GLY A 128 -1.15 -5.59 7.37
CA GLY A 128 -2.37 -5.85 6.61
C GLY A 128 -2.89 -4.59 5.91
N VAL A 129 -2.98 -3.48 6.64
CA VAL A 129 -3.38 -2.17 6.10
C VAL A 129 -2.45 -1.73 4.96
N TYR A 130 -1.13 -1.87 5.13
CA TYR A 130 -0.18 -1.54 4.07
C TYR A 130 -0.39 -2.37 2.80
N GLU A 131 -0.60 -3.69 2.92
CA GLU A 131 -0.88 -4.55 1.76
C GLU A 131 -2.19 -4.16 1.07
N ASN A 132 -3.22 -3.81 1.82
CA ASN A 132 -4.49 -3.36 1.28
C ASN A 132 -4.35 -2.03 0.54
N ILE A 133 -3.63 -1.05 1.11
CA ILE A 133 -3.30 0.20 0.43
C ILE A 133 -2.57 -0.09 -0.88
N LYS A 134 -1.56 -0.97 -0.85
CA LYS A 134 -0.81 -1.35 -2.05
C LYS A 134 -1.70 -1.96 -3.13
N LYS A 135 -2.59 -2.90 -2.76
CA LYS A 135 -3.57 -3.52 -3.68
C LYS A 135 -4.48 -2.46 -4.31
N SER A 136 -5.03 -1.57 -3.49
CA SER A 136 -5.92 -0.50 -3.96
C SER A 136 -5.21 0.48 -4.90
N VAL A 137 -3.99 0.90 -4.57
CA VAL A 137 -3.19 1.80 -5.42
C VAL A 137 -2.86 1.14 -6.77
N ILE A 138 -2.40 -0.14 -6.77
CA ILE A 138 -2.12 -0.87 -8.00
C ILE A 138 -3.38 -1.02 -8.84
N PHE A 139 -4.53 -1.33 -8.24
CA PHE A 139 -5.81 -1.44 -8.92
C PHE A 139 -6.20 -0.13 -9.61
N LEU A 140 -6.24 0.98 -8.86
CA LEU A 140 -6.61 2.30 -9.38
C LEU A 140 -5.68 2.77 -10.51
N LEU A 141 -4.37 2.58 -10.35
CA LEU A 141 -3.42 2.96 -11.39
C LEU A 141 -3.53 2.08 -12.63
N SER A 142 -3.84 0.78 -12.47
CA SER A 142 -4.06 -0.12 -13.59
C SER A 142 -5.31 0.26 -14.38
N SER A 143 -6.40 0.61 -13.68
CA SER A 143 -7.64 1.06 -14.30
C SER A 143 -7.43 2.35 -15.09
N ASN A 144 -6.85 3.37 -14.47
CA ASN A 144 -6.56 4.65 -15.13
C ASN A 144 -5.61 4.48 -16.32
N LEU A 145 -4.59 3.64 -16.20
CA LEU A 145 -3.69 3.33 -17.31
C LEU A 145 -4.45 2.66 -18.46
N GLY A 146 -5.35 1.73 -18.14
CA GLY A 146 -6.20 1.05 -19.12
C GLY A 146 -7.11 2.02 -19.87
N GLU A 147 -7.73 2.97 -19.18
CA GLU A 147 -8.56 4.02 -19.78
C GLU A 147 -7.75 4.91 -20.75
N ILE A 148 -6.61 5.43 -20.27
CA ILE A 148 -5.75 6.31 -21.07
C ILE A 148 -5.25 5.58 -22.30
N MET A 149 -4.77 4.34 -22.16
CA MET A 149 -4.26 3.54 -23.28
C MET A 149 -5.37 3.15 -24.27
N THR A 150 -6.58 2.85 -23.79
CA THR A 150 -7.75 2.58 -24.63
C THR A 150 -8.08 3.79 -25.50
N MET A 151 -8.13 4.98 -24.90
CA MET A 151 -8.39 6.23 -25.62
C MET A 151 -7.27 6.54 -26.62
N PHE A 152 -6.03 6.43 -26.19
CA PHE A 152 -4.84 6.71 -27.00
C PHE A 152 -4.79 5.79 -28.23
N LEU A 153 -4.94 4.48 -28.04
CA LEU A 153 -4.89 3.51 -29.14
C LEU A 153 -6.09 3.65 -30.07
N ALA A 154 -7.29 3.96 -29.58
CA ALA A 154 -8.44 4.22 -30.43
C ALA A 154 -8.19 5.41 -31.36
N VAL A 155 -7.67 6.53 -30.83
CA VAL A 155 -7.33 7.71 -31.64
C VAL A 155 -6.20 7.38 -32.64
N LEU A 156 -5.18 6.66 -32.21
CA LEU A 156 -4.06 6.26 -33.08
C LEU A 156 -4.51 5.38 -34.24
N CYS A 157 -5.51 4.52 -34.02
CA CYS A 157 -6.12 3.67 -35.04
C CYS A 157 -7.17 4.39 -35.90
N GLY A 158 -7.41 5.70 -35.70
CA GLY A 158 -8.43 6.46 -36.43
C GLY A 158 -9.86 6.09 -36.05
N LEU A 159 -10.07 5.45 -34.91
CA LEU A 159 -11.39 5.07 -34.41
C LEU A 159 -12.05 6.26 -33.69
N ALA A 160 -13.37 6.25 -33.62
CA ALA A 160 -14.10 7.20 -32.78
C ALA A 160 -13.73 7.01 -31.30
N SER A 161 -13.80 8.09 -30.52
CA SER A 161 -13.50 8.03 -29.08
C SER A 161 -14.41 7.04 -28.35
N PRO A 162 -13.85 5.98 -27.75
CA PRO A 162 -14.64 4.94 -27.06
C PRO A 162 -15.37 5.48 -25.82
N LEU A 163 -14.74 6.42 -25.11
CA LEU A 163 -15.22 6.98 -23.86
C LEU A 163 -15.45 8.49 -24.00
N LYS A 164 -16.57 8.96 -23.48
CA LYS A 164 -16.84 10.38 -23.28
C LYS A 164 -16.33 10.81 -21.89
N SER A 165 -16.09 12.10 -21.69
CA SER A 165 -15.66 12.64 -20.40
C SER A 165 -16.57 12.24 -19.23
N SER A 166 -17.89 12.20 -19.48
CA SER A 166 -18.88 11.74 -18.49
C SER A 166 -18.69 10.25 -18.14
N HIS A 167 -18.33 9.40 -19.11
CA HIS A 167 -18.09 7.97 -18.85
C HIS A 167 -16.84 7.78 -17.96
N ILE A 168 -15.74 8.48 -18.24
CA ILE A 168 -14.52 8.46 -17.44
C ILE A 168 -14.82 8.91 -16.01
N LEU A 169 -15.61 9.99 -15.85
CA LEU A 169 -16.01 10.44 -14.52
C LEU A 169 -16.80 9.37 -13.75
N TRP A 170 -17.75 8.68 -14.39
CA TRP A 170 -18.53 7.61 -13.80
C TRP A 170 -17.67 6.40 -13.41
N ILE A 171 -16.74 6.01 -14.28
CA ILE A 171 -15.81 4.90 -14.01
C ILE A 171 -14.99 5.22 -12.76
N ASN A 172 -14.30 6.36 -12.73
CA ASN A 172 -13.45 6.74 -11.62
C ASN A 172 -14.23 6.94 -10.31
N LEU A 173 -15.45 7.51 -10.37
CA LEU A 173 -16.22 7.81 -9.17
C LEU A 173 -16.92 6.59 -8.58
N ILE A 174 -17.47 5.70 -9.40
CA ILE A 174 -18.30 4.58 -8.92
C ILE A 174 -17.62 3.25 -9.16
N THR A 175 -17.24 2.96 -10.41
CA THR A 175 -16.71 1.65 -10.79
C THR A 175 -15.37 1.35 -10.13
N ASP A 176 -14.51 2.34 -9.98
CA ASP A 176 -13.18 2.17 -9.37
C ASP A 176 -13.22 2.36 -7.85
N SER A 177 -14.05 3.28 -7.34
CA SER A 177 -14.07 3.58 -5.90
C SER A 177 -14.59 2.41 -5.05
N LEU A 178 -15.65 1.71 -5.51
CA LEU A 178 -16.23 0.61 -4.74
C LEU A 178 -15.28 -0.60 -4.60
N PRO A 179 -14.65 -1.11 -5.67
CA PRO A 179 -13.64 -2.17 -5.52
C PRO A 179 -12.41 -1.72 -4.74
N ALA A 180 -11.95 -0.46 -4.90
CA ALA A 180 -10.83 0.07 -4.13
C ALA A 180 -11.13 0.08 -2.63
N LEU A 181 -12.35 0.46 -2.24
CA LEU A 181 -12.81 0.41 -0.86
C LEU A 181 -12.87 -1.05 -0.35
N ALA A 182 -13.40 -1.97 -1.15
CA ALA A 182 -13.44 -3.39 -0.80
C ALA A 182 -12.03 -3.98 -0.59
N LEU A 183 -11.07 -3.62 -1.45
CA LEU A 183 -9.67 -4.00 -1.29
C LEU A 183 -9.03 -3.39 -0.03
N GLY A 184 -9.47 -2.18 0.37
CA GLY A 184 -9.01 -1.50 1.57
C GLY A 184 -9.37 -2.22 2.87
N VAL A 185 -10.47 -2.99 2.88
CA VAL A 185 -10.95 -3.77 4.04
C VAL A 185 -10.76 -5.28 3.88
N ASP A 186 -10.01 -5.71 2.86
CA ASP A 186 -9.75 -7.12 2.57
C ASP A 186 -8.99 -7.80 3.73
N LYS A 187 -9.39 -9.03 4.06
CA LYS A 187 -8.74 -9.82 5.11
C LYS A 187 -7.45 -10.44 4.60
N ASN A 188 -6.34 -10.05 5.22
CA ASN A 188 -5.04 -10.60 4.92
C ASN A 188 -4.72 -11.83 5.80
N ASP A 189 -3.92 -12.77 5.28
CA ASP A 189 -3.42 -13.89 6.08
C ASP A 189 -2.28 -13.39 7.01
N SER A 190 -2.63 -13.19 8.28
CA SER A 190 -1.73 -12.73 9.33
C SER A 190 -0.47 -13.59 9.46
N LYS A 191 -0.58 -14.93 9.28
CA LYS A 191 0.55 -15.86 9.38
C LYS A 191 1.54 -15.66 8.24
N SER A 192 1.05 -15.43 7.03
CA SER A 192 1.88 -15.18 5.87
C SER A 192 2.60 -13.83 6.00
N LEU A 193 1.90 -12.79 6.45
CA LEU A 193 2.47 -11.45 6.65
C LEU A 193 3.60 -11.44 7.69
N MET A 194 3.48 -12.21 8.77
CA MET A 194 4.49 -12.26 9.83
C MET A 194 5.72 -13.10 9.47
N ARG A 195 5.63 -14.00 8.50
CA ARG A 195 6.78 -14.75 7.97
C ARG A 195 7.69 -13.90 7.09
N CYS A 196 7.17 -12.83 6.50
CA CYS A 196 7.96 -11.94 5.68
C CYS A 196 8.84 -11.04 6.55
N PRO A 197 10.11 -10.79 6.16
CA PRO A 197 10.95 -9.83 6.87
C PRO A 197 10.34 -8.43 6.81
N PRO A 198 10.66 -7.55 7.77
CA PRO A 198 10.24 -6.15 7.74
C PRO A 198 10.67 -5.48 6.45
N ARG A 199 9.83 -4.57 5.96
CA ARG A 199 10.16 -3.75 4.79
C ARG A 199 11.16 -2.67 5.19
N LYS A 200 12.04 -2.31 4.28
CA LYS A 200 12.91 -1.16 4.47
C LYS A 200 12.10 0.13 4.31
N ALA A 201 12.41 1.16 5.09
CA ALA A 201 11.76 2.47 5.00
C ALA A 201 11.85 3.11 3.60
N SER A 202 12.93 2.80 2.86
CA SER A 202 13.17 3.27 1.49
C SER A 202 12.48 2.42 0.41
N GLU A 203 11.77 1.34 0.77
CA GLU A 203 11.14 0.45 -0.21
C GLU A 203 9.90 1.10 -0.81
N SER A 204 9.89 1.28 -2.14
CA SER A 204 8.76 1.85 -2.87
C SER A 204 7.51 0.96 -2.76
N LEU A 205 6.32 1.56 -2.77
CA LEU A 205 5.03 0.86 -2.88
C LEU A 205 4.98 -0.10 -4.09
N PHE A 206 5.67 0.24 -5.16
CA PHE A 206 5.74 -0.56 -6.38
C PHE A 206 6.83 -1.63 -6.38
N ALA A 207 7.64 -1.72 -5.32
CA ALA A 207 8.61 -2.79 -5.17
C ALA A 207 7.95 -4.17 -5.24
N ARG A 208 8.76 -5.20 -5.51
CA ARG A 208 8.31 -6.59 -5.60
C ARG A 208 7.25 -6.82 -6.69
N GLY A 209 7.46 -6.21 -7.86
CA GLY A 209 6.63 -6.45 -9.03
C GLY A 209 5.39 -5.56 -9.17
N GLY A 210 5.19 -4.55 -8.31
CA GLY A 210 4.03 -3.67 -8.39
C GLY A 210 3.91 -2.95 -9.74
N ILE A 211 5.01 -2.44 -10.30
CA ILE A 211 5.02 -1.82 -11.64
C ILE A 211 4.60 -2.83 -12.71
N ALA A 212 5.18 -4.04 -12.68
CA ALA A 212 4.85 -5.07 -13.65
C ALA A 212 3.36 -5.46 -13.60
N CYS A 213 2.80 -5.59 -12.39
CA CYS A 213 1.37 -5.83 -12.21
C CYS A 213 0.52 -4.69 -12.77
N THR A 214 0.88 -3.43 -12.48
CA THR A 214 0.15 -2.25 -13.00
C THR A 214 0.14 -2.21 -14.52
N LEU A 215 1.29 -2.44 -15.15
CA LEU A 215 1.40 -2.48 -16.61
C LEU A 215 0.63 -3.65 -17.22
N PHE A 216 0.73 -4.83 -16.63
CA PHE A 216 0.04 -6.03 -17.11
C PHE A 216 -1.49 -5.86 -17.05
N TYR A 217 -2.03 -5.44 -15.91
CA TYR A 217 -3.48 -5.24 -15.76
C TYR A 217 -3.97 -4.06 -16.60
N GLY A 218 -3.21 -2.97 -16.68
CA GLY A 218 -3.53 -1.84 -17.55
C GLY A 218 -3.60 -2.25 -19.03
N ALA A 219 -2.64 -3.04 -19.51
CA ALA A 219 -2.65 -3.58 -20.87
C ALA A 219 -3.85 -4.54 -21.08
N LEU A 220 -4.14 -5.40 -20.12
CA LEU A 220 -5.28 -6.32 -20.20
C LEU A 220 -6.60 -5.57 -20.30
N ILE A 221 -6.81 -4.55 -19.46
CA ILE A 221 -8.00 -3.69 -19.50
C ILE A 221 -8.12 -2.98 -20.86
N THR A 222 -7.00 -2.48 -21.39
CA THR A 222 -6.93 -1.84 -22.71
C THR A 222 -7.39 -2.79 -23.82
N VAL A 223 -6.87 -4.01 -23.84
CA VAL A 223 -7.23 -5.01 -24.86
C VAL A 223 -8.70 -5.37 -24.76
N ILE A 224 -9.21 -5.64 -23.57
CA ILE A 224 -10.63 -5.97 -23.36
C ILE A 224 -11.52 -4.79 -23.74
N GLY A 225 -11.15 -3.57 -23.34
CA GLY A 225 -11.91 -2.35 -23.64
C GLY A 225 -12.01 -2.08 -25.15
N LEU A 226 -10.88 -2.16 -25.88
CA LEU A 226 -10.85 -2.00 -27.31
C LEU A 226 -11.61 -3.12 -28.04
N ALA A 227 -11.46 -4.38 -27.62
CA ALA A 227 -12.18 -5.49 -28.19
C ALA A 227 -13.70 -5.32 -28.04
N ALA A 228 -14.17 -4.96 -26.83
CA ALA A 228 -15.58 -4.69 -26.59
C ALA A 228 -16.10 -3.53 -27.44
N PHE A 229 -15.34 -2.45 -27.55
CA PHE A 229 -15.70 -1.30 -28.37
C PHE A 229 -15.83 -1.70 -29.86
N LEU A 230 -14.86 -2.43 -30.40
CA LEU A 230 -14.88 -2.88 -31.80
C LEU A 230 -16.05 -3.83 -32.08
N VAL A 231 -16.36 -4.76 -31.18
CA VAL A 231 -17.51 -5.67 -31.31
C VAL A 231 -18.83 -4.89 -31.33
N LEU A 232 -19.00 -3.94 -30.42
CA LEU A 232 -20.19 -3.10 -30.35
C LEU A 232 -20.33 -2.22 -31.60
N GLN A 233 -19.25 -1.68 -32.11
CA GLN A 233 -19.23 -0.89 -33.34
C GLN A 233 -19.59 -1.75 -34.55
N ALA A 234 -19.06 -2.96 -34.66
CA ALA A 234 -19.40 -3.90 -35.73
C ALA A 234 -20.85 -4.35 -35.69
N ALA A 235 -21.41 -4.61 -34.50
CA ALA A 235 -22.83 -4.95 -34.31
C ALA A 235 -23.73 -3.81 -34.76
N ARG A 236 -23.44 -2.57 -34.35
CA ARG A 236 -24.22 -1.39 -34.79
C ARG A 236 -24.14 -1.19 -36.30
N PHE A 237 -22.99 -1.40 -36.92
CA PHE A 237 -22.85 -1.30 -38.36
C PHE A 237 -23.66 -2.39 -39.09
N GLY A 238 -23.69 -3.62 -38.57
CA GLY A 238 -24.54 -4.71 -39.06
C GLY A 238 -26.03 -4.37 -39.02
N ASP A 239 -26.52 -3.82 -37.92
CA ASP A 239 -27.90 -3.41 -37.73
C ASP A 239 -28.30 -2.29 -38.72
N VAL A 240 -27.46 -1.27 -38.91
CA VAL A 240 -27.69 -0.17 -39.86
C VAL A 240 -27.76 -0.69 -41.29
N VAL A 241 -26.85 -1.59 -41.68
CA VAL A 241 -26.85 -2.20 -43.02
C VAL A 241 -28.06 -3.08 -43.22
N GLN A 242 -28.48 -3.84 -42.22
CA GLN A 242 -29.67 -4.70 -42.28
C GLN A 242 -30.97 -3.87 -42.36
N THR A 243 -31.06 -2.81 -41.58
CA THR A 243 -32.18 -1.86 -41.62
C THR A 243 -32.26 -1.14 -42.97
N GLY A 244 -31.11 -0.72 -43.52
CA GLY A 244 -31.02 -0.11 -44.86
C GLY A 244 -31.48 -1.05 -45.95
N ARG A 245 -31.10 -2.34 -45.90
CA ARG A 245 -31.57 -3.37 -46.88
C ARG A 245 -33.05 -3.63 -46.77
N LEU A 246 -33.60 -3.67 -45.55
CA LEU A 246 -35.06 -3.83 -45.34
C LEU A 246 -35.82 -2.64 -45.87
N LEU A 247 -35.39 -1.41 -45.60
CA LEU A 247 -36.01 -0.18 -46.12
C LEU A 247 -35.97 -0.11 -47.64
N HIS A 248 -34.83 -0.48 -48.25
CA HIS A 248 -34.67 -0.55 -49.70
C HIS A 248 -35.58 -1.61 -50.33
N GLY A 249 -35.72 -2.76 -49.67
CA GLY A 249 -36.61 -3.85 -50.09
C GLY A 249 -38.10 -3.46 -49.97
N LEU A 250 -38.51 -2.70 -48.98
CA LEU A 250 -39.88 -2.19 -48.80
C LEU A 250 -40.20 -1.07 -49.79
N ALA A 251 -39.23 -0.18 -50.08
CA ALA A 251 -39.38 0.85 -51.12
C ALA A 251 -39.52 0.24 -52.51
N ALA A 252 -38.78 -0.81 -52.83
CA ALA A 252 -38.87 -1.53 -54.10
C ALA A 252 -40.21 -2.26 -54.31
N ARG A 253 -40.96 -2.55 -53.24
CA ARG A 253 -42.31 -3.14 -53.27
C ARG A 253 -43.42 -2.14 -53.32
N GLY A 254 -43.14 -0.82 -53.43
CA GLY A 254 -44.15 0.22 -53.53
C GLY A 254 -45.02 0.42 -52.28
N GLN A 255 -44.65 -0.19 -51.17
CA GLN A 255 -45.46 -0.16 -49.93
C GLN A 255 -45.17 1.01 -49.00
N VAL A 256 -44.12 1.79 -49.26
CA VAL A 256 -43.76 2.97 -48.45
C VAL A 256 -43.20 4.05 -49.37
N HIS A 257 -43.95 5.12 -49.58
CA HIS A 257 -43.39 6.39 -50.06
C HIS A 257 -42.65 7.09 -48.90
N LEU A 258 -41.52 6.57 -48.56
CA LEU A 258 -40.57 7.29 -47.71
C LEU A 258 -39.67 8.09 -48.65
N ALA A 259 -39.88 9.41 -48.68
CA ALA A 259 -38.82 10.31 -49.06
C ALA A 259 -37.68 10.06 -48.08
N VAL A 260 -36.77 9.13 -48.42
CA VAL A 260 -35.47 9.00 -47.74
C VAL A 260 -34.74 10.27 -48.14
N ASP A 261 -34.84 11.24 -47.26
CA ASP A 261 -34.15 12.50 -47.39
C ASP A 261 -32.65 12.19 -47.62
N GLU A 262 -32.14 12.58 -48.79
CA GLU A 262 -30.73 12.41 -49.15
C GLU A 262 -29.81 12.99 -48.10
N SER A 263 -30.30 13.88 -47.23
CA SER A 263 -29.63 14.40 -46.06
C SER A 263 -29.26 13.31 -45.03
N LEU A 264 -30.06 12.26 -44.86
CA LEU A 264 -29.75 11.15 -43.92
C LEU A 264 -28.66 10.24 -44.49
N VAL A 265 -28.60 10.05 -45.80
CA VAL A 265 -27.54 9.29 -46.46
C VAL A 265 -26.23 10.10 -46.50
N ALA A 266 -26.33 11.42 -46.71
CA ALA A 266 -25.20 12.34 -46.62
C ALA A 266 -24.68 12.46 -45.21
N LEU A 267 -25.54 12.50 -44.19
CA LEU A 267 -25.14 12.51 -42.79
C LEU A 267 -24.42 11.20 -42.37
N ALA A 268 -24.90 10.05 -42.87
CA ALA A 268 -24.22 8.77 -42.63
C ALA A 268 -22.87 8.70 -43.33
N ARG A 269 -22.69 9.31 -44.51
CA ARG A 269 -21.39 9.44 -45.19
C ARG A 269 -20.43 10.47 -44.57
N LEU A 270 -20.97 11.52 -43.91
CA LEU A 270 -20.21 12.53 -43.20
C LEU A 270 -19.74 12.07 -41.80
N LEU A 271 -20.50 11.18 -41.17
CA LEU A 271 -20.17 10.63 -39.86
C LEU A 271 -19.20 9.42 -39.90
N TYR A 272 -18.99 8.85 -41.10
CA TYR A 272 -18.06 7.75 -41.32
C TYR A 272 -17.39 7.91 -42.71
N PRO A 273 -16.21 8.62 -42.74
CA PRO A 273 -15.40 8.65 -43.96
C PRO A 273 -14.86 7.27 -44.32
#